data_0f0aec7ee4435965328efc5254bb3426
#
_entry.id   0f0aec7ee4435965328efc5254bb3426
#
_cell.length_a   1.000
_cell.length_b   1.000
_cell.length_c   1.000
_cell.angle_alpha   90.00
_cell.angle_beta   90.00
_cell.angle_gamma   90.00
#
_symmetry.space_group_name_H-M   'P 1'
#
loop_
_entity.id
_entity.type
_entity.pdbx_description
1 polymer ?
#
loop_
_entity_poly.entity_id
_entity_poly.type
_entity_poly.pdbx_seq_one_letter_code
_entity_poly.pdbx_strand_id
1 'polypeptide(L)'
;EDAHKIFDQLKSNNKLKEKICIMGRSLGSAPTLELCAKRSDITGCVLESGYADPIPLVERRGLKIDKTTPEENALFNNSQKIRLVKCPLLIMHGADDFLISPHEAKLNFDNAGSKIKHLEILEGVGHNDMMMQHSYFTTLKRFFDSL
;
A
#
# COMPACT_ATOMS: atom_id res chain seq x y z
N GLU A 1 -13.72 -1.53 8.01
CA GLU A 1 -14.38 -2.41 8.99
C GLU A 1 -14.01 -3.87 8.73
N ASP A 2 -14.21 -4.41 7.52
CA ASP A 2 -14.02 -5.82 7.21
C ASP A 2 -12.57 -6.28 7.33
N ALA A 3 -11.60 -5.49 6.89
CA ALA A 3 -10.19 -5.82 7.02
C ALA A 3 -9.76 -6.03 8.48
N HIS A 4 -10.27 -5.21 9.42
CA HIS A 4 -10.01 -5.37 10.84
C HIS A 4 -10.64 -6.65 11.40
N LYS A 5 -11.88 -6.95 11.03
CA LYS A 5 -12.57 -8.19 11.44
C LYS A 5 -11.83 -9.43 10.97
N ILE A 6 -11.39 -9.45 9.69
CA ILE A 6 -10.61 -10.55 9.13
C ILE A 6 -9.29 -10.71 9.89
N PHE A 7 -8.57 -9.61 10.12
CA PHE A 7 -7.31 -9.62 10.85
C PHE A 7 -7.50 -10.19 12.27
N ASP A 8 -8.52 -9.71 13.01
CA ASP A 8 -8.80 -10.17 14.36
C ASP A 8 -9.20 -11.65 14.40
N GLN A 9 -9.95 -12.11 13.41
CA GLN A 9 -10.31 -13.52 13.26
C GLN A 9 -9.09 -14.41 12.98
N LEU A 10 -8.17 -13.96 12.10
CA LEU A 10 -6.93 -14.68 11.84
C LEU A 10 -6.05 -14.77 13.09
N LYS A 11 -6.00 -13.69 13.87
CA LYS A 11 -5.24 -13.63 15.11
C LYS A 11 -5.85 -14.55 16.19
N SER A 12 -7.16 -14.49 16.38
CA SER A 12 -7.86 -15.33 17.36
C SER A 12 -7.75 -16.83 17.04
N ASN A 13 -7.66 -17.17 15.77
CA ASN A 13 -7.47 -18.56 15.30
C ASN A 13 -6.00 -19.01 15.26
N ASN A 14 -5.08 -18.24 15.83
CA ASN A 14 -3.63 -18.52 15.83
C ASN A 14 -3.04 -18.72 14.43
N LYS A 15 -3.63 -18.06 13.40
CA LYS A 15 -3.12 -18.10 12.02
C LYS A 15 -2.01 -17.09 11.77
N LEU A 16 -1.87 -16.08 12.63
CA LEU A 16 -0.81 -15.08 12.58
C LEU A 16 0.28 -15.39 13.60
N LYS A 17 1.54 -15.20 13.18
CA LYS A 17 2.72 -15.36 14.03
C LYS A 17 3.16 -14.02 14.62
N GLU A 18 4.28 -14.02 15.34
CA GLU A 18 4.81 -12.81 16.01
C GLU A 18 5.16 -11.68 15.05
N LYS A 19 5.72 -12.01 13.87
CA LYS A 19 6.03 -11.04 12.83
C LYS A 19 4.93 -11.04 11.78
N ILE A 20 4.18 -9.95 11.69
CA ILE A 20 3.06 -9.78 10.78
C ILE A 20 3.38 -8.66 9.79
N CYS A 21 3.55 -9.02 8.53
CA CYS A 21 3.64 -8.06 7.44
C CYS A 21 2.34 -8.07 6.62
N ILE A 22 1.78 -6.89 6.39
CA ILE A 22 0.58 -6.73 5.56
C ILE A 22 1.01 -6.21 4.21
N MET A 23 0.55 -6.89 3.17
CA MET A 23 0.80 -6.49 1.79
C MET A 23 -0.50 -6.20 1.06
N GLY A 24 -0.53 -5.09 0.35
CA GLY A 24 -1.67 -4.68 -0.46
C GLY A 24 -1.28 -4.25 -1.86
N ARG A 25 -2.00 -4.76 -2.84
CA ARG A 25 -1.79 -4.45 -4.25
C ARG A 25 -2.94 -3.64 -4.81
N SER A 26 -2.62 -2.63 -5.64
CA SER A 26 -3.61 -1.81 -6.36
C SER A 26 -4.64 -1.22 -5.38
N LEU A 27 -5.93 -1.47 -5.56
CA LEU A 27 -6.99 -1.05 -4.63
C LEU A 27 -6.83 -1.65 -3.23
N GLY A 28 -6.16 -2.80 -3.09
CA GLY A 28 -5.84 -3.41 -1.80
C GLY A 28 -4.88 -2.57 -0.94
N SER A 29 -4.23 -1.55 -1.50
CA SER A 29 -3.43 -0.59 -0.73
C SER A 29 -4.24 0.16 0.32
N ALA A 30 -5.53 0.44 0.06
CA ALA A 30 -6.40 1.14 1.01
C ALA A 30 -6.65 0.36 2.32
N PRO A 31 -7.14 -0.89 2.29
CA PRO A 31 -7.30 -1.67 3.52
C PRO A 31 -5.96 -2.01 4.19
N THR A 32 -4.88 -2.15 3.42
CA THR A 32 -3.53 -2.35 3.97
C THR A 32 -3.09 -1.15 4.81
N LEU A 33 -3.18 0.05 4.26
CA LEU A 33 -2.84 1.27 4.98
C LEU A 33 -3.77 1.52 6.17
N GLU A 34 -5.04 1.18 6.05
CA GLU A 34 -6.00 1.26 7.16
C GLU A 34 -5.56 0.39 8.35
N LEU A 35 -5.13 -0.85 8.08
CA LEU A 35 -4.60 -1.76 9.11
C LEU A 35 -3.28 -1.23 9.68
N CYS A 36 -2.30 -0.90 8.83
CA CYS A 36 -0.98 -0.48 9.27
C CYS A 36 -0.97 0.87 10.00
N ALA A 37 -1.95 1.75 9.71
CA ALA A 37 -2.09 3.04 10.38
C ALA A 37 -2.71 2.92 11.78
N LYS A 38 -3.55 1.90 12.02
CA LYS A 38 -4.34 1.78 13.24
C LYS A 38 -3.89 0.67 14.19
N ARG A 39 -2.98 -0.20 13.75
CA ARG A 39 -2.55 -1.37 14.54
C ARG A 39 -1.06 -1.33 14.83
N SER A 40 -0.72 -1.48 16.09
CA SER A 40 0.68 -1.52 16.57
C SER A 40 1.30 -2.92 16.53
N ASP A 41 0.50 -3.96 16.28
CA ASP A 41 0.93 -5.35 16.21
C ASP A 41 1.34 -5.80 14.78
N ILE A 42 1.42 -4.85 13.84
CA ILE A 42 1.91 -5.06 12.48
C ILE A 42 3.38 -4.62 12.41
N THR A 43 4.24 -5.55 11.99
CA THR A 43 5.70 -5.36 11.95
C THR A 43 6.24 -4.84 10.62
N GLY A 44 5.43 -4.90 9.55
CA GLY A 44 5.82 -4.39 8.24
C GLY A 44 4.63 -4.13 7.32
N CYS A 45 4.80 -3.18 6.41
CA CYS A 45 3.81 -2.79 5.40
C CYS A 45 4.43 -2.83 4.01
N VAL A 46 3.76 -3.47 3.05
CA VAL A 46 4.16 -3.50 1.64
C VAL A 46 3.01 -2.99 0.79
N LEU A 47 3.30 -2.00 -0.06
CA LEU A 47 2.38 -1.53 -1.08
C LEU A 47 2.94 -1.87 -2.46
N GLU A 48 2.14 -2.55 -3.27
CA GLU A 48 2.45 -2.90 -4.65
C GLU A 48 1.46 -2.21 -5.58
N SER A 49 1.96 -1.39 -6.52
CA SER A 49 1.13 -0.65 -7.49
C SER A 49 -0.06 0.06 -6.84
N GLY A 50 0.15 0.61 -5.64
CA GLY A 50 -0.91 1.27 -4.86
C GLY A 50 -1.11 2.71 -5.29
N TYR A 51 -2.33 3.23 -5.10
CA TYR A 51 -2.67 4.63 -5.32
C TYR A 51 -2.48 5.46 -4.04
N ALA A 52 -2.32 6.76 -4.20
CA ALA A 52 -2.27 7.74 -3.12
C ALA A 52 -3.60 8.52 -3.01
N ASP A 53 -4.09 9.01 -4.16
CA ASP A 53 -5.35 9.73 -4.25
C ASP A 53 -6.33 8.99 -5.17
N PRO A 54 -7.55 8.68 -4.71
CA PRO A 54 -8.55 7.99 -5.53
C PRO A 54 -9.12 8.85 -6.65
N ILE A 55 -9.12 10.20 -6.51
CA ILE A 55 -9.76 11.10 -7.46
C ILE A 55 -9.10 11.01 -8.84
N PRO A 56 -7.77 11.19 -9.00
CA PRO A 56 -7.12 11.06 -10.30
C PRO A 56 -7.32 9.67 -10.92
N LEU A 57 -7.42 8.63 -10.10
CA LEU A 57 -7.66 7.26 -10.58
C LEU A 57 -9.04 7.11 -11.22
N VAL A 58 -10.06 7.72 -10.63
CA VAL A 58 -11.44 7.68 -11.12
C VAL A 58 -11.63 8.59 -12.33
N GLU A 59 -11.03 9.77 -12.31
CA GLU A 59 -11.13 10.74 -13.41
C GLU A 59 -10.49 10.22 -14.71
N ARG A 60 -9.36 9.50 -14.61
CA ARG A 60 -8.74 8.84 -15.78
C ARG A 60 -9.64 7.80 -16.44
N ARG A 61 -10.67 7.33 -15.75
CA ARG A 61 -11.68 6.39 -16.27
C ARG A 61 -12.94 7.10 -16.78
N GLY A 62 -12.88 8.42 -16.92
CA GLY A 62 -13.96 9.24 -17.49
C GLY A 62 -15.09 9.55 -16.49
N LEU A 63 -14.90 9.23 -15.21
CA LEU A 63 -15.84 9.60 -14.16
C LEU A 63 -15.43 10.96 -13.58
N LYS A 64 -16.38 11.88 -13.41
CA LYS A 64 -16.14 13.16 -12.74
C LYS A 64 -16.57 13.05 -11.29
N ILE A 65 -15.70 13.48 -10.39
CA ILE A 65 -16.00 13.60 -8.97
C ILE A 65 -16.00 15.09 -8.65
N ASP A 66 -17.19 15.66 -8.46
CA ASP A 66 -17.32 17.08 -8.13
C ASP A 66 -16.95 17.38 -6.68
N LYS A 67 -17.28 16.48 -5.76
CA LYS A 67 -16.97 16.60 -4.31
C LYS A 67 -16.86 15.21 -3.68
N THR A 68 -15.95 15.09 -2.72
CA THR A 68 -15.87 13.96 -1.80
C THR A 68 -16.38 14.38 -0.42
N THR A 69 -17.07 13.48 0.26
CA THR A 69 -17.41 13.68 1.68
C THR A 69 -16.16 13.47 2.56
N PRO A 70 -16.12 14.04 3.77
CA PRO A 70 -15.05 13.76 4.74
C PRO A 70 -14.87 12.27 4.99
N GLU A 71 -15.98 11.50 5.04
CA GLU A 71 -15.99 10.06 5.27
C GLU A 71 -15.36 9.30 4.10
N GLU A 72 -15.71 9.64 2.86
CA GLU A 72 -15.10 9.06 1.65
C GLU A 72 -13.61 9.36 1.58
N ASN A 73 -13.24 10.60 1.88
CA ASN A 73 -11.85 11.01 1.91
C ASN A 73 -11.06 10.23 2.98
N ALA A 74 -11.62 10.08 4.18
CA ALA A 74 -11.00 9.29 5.25
C ALA A 74 -10.85 7.81 4.88
N LEU A 75 -11.81 7.25 4.11
CA LEU A 75 -11.77 5.84 3.69
C LEU A 75 -10.80 5.57 2.54
N PHE A 76 -10.70 6.48 1.59
CA PHE A 76 -10.01 6.19 0.32
C PHE A 76 -8.74 7.00 0.10
N ASN A 77 -8.47 8.08 0.84
CA ASN A 77 -7.27 8.87 0.69
C ASN A 77 -6.06 8.21 1.36
N ASN A 78 -5.30 7.47 0.58
CA ASN A 78 -4.12 6.75 1.05
C ASN A 78 -2.98 7.69 1.43
N SER A 79 -2.84 8.83 0.76
CA SER A 79 -1.80 9.82 1.06
C SER A 79 -1.94 10.44 2.45
N GLN A 80 -3.15 10.47 3.00
CA GLN A 80 -3.39 10.87 4.38
C GLN A 80 -3.15 9.73 5.37
N LYS A 81 -3.64 8.52 5.08
CA LYS A 81 -3.48 7.35 5.95
C LYS A 81 -2.02 6.97 6.16
N ILE A 82 -1.22 7.02 5.11
CA ILE A 82 0.18 6.59 5.14
C ILE A 82 1.03 7.43 6.09
N ARG A 83 0.62 8.66 6.42
CA ARG A 83 1.26 9.52 7.43
C ARG A 83 1.22 8.90 8.84
N LEU A 84 0.22 8.07 9.09
CA LEU A 84 0.01 7.41 10.37
C LEU A 84 0.75 6.06 10.48
N VAL A 85 1.20 5.50 9.37
CA VAL A 85 1.97 4.25 9.34
C VAL A 85 3.33 4.46 9.99
N LYS A 86 3.66 3.64 11.00
CA LYS A 86 4.91 3.74 11.78
C LYS A 86 5.83 2.54 11.60
N CYS A 87 5.28 1.37 11.24
CA CYS A 87 6.09 0.19 10.93
C CYS A 87 6.95 0.41 9.67
N PRO A 88 8.02 -0.36 9.47
CA PRO A 88 8.78 -0.39 8.22
C PRO A 88 7.88 -0.52 7.00
N LEU A 89 8.17 0.25 5.95
CA LEU A 89 7.35 0.39 4.75
C LEU A 89 8.17 0.14 3.49
N LEU A 90 7.69 -0.78 2.66
CA LEU A 90 8.17 -0.96 1.30
C LEU A 90 7.06 -0.56 0.32
N ILE A 91 7.40 0.29 -0.64
CA ILE A 91 6.53 0.64 -1.77
C ILE A 91 7.22 0.15 -3.05
N MET A 92 6.51 -0.64 -3.85
CA MET A 92 6.99 -1.15 -5.13
C MET A 92 6.01 -0.75 -6.22
N HIS A 93 6.51 -0.26 -7.37
CA HIS A 93 5.67 0.20 -8.47
C HIS A 93 6.35 0.00 -9.81
N GLY A 94 5.58 -0.34 -10.84
CA GLY A 94 6.09 -0.42 -12.20
C GLY A 94 6.23 0.97 -12.83
N ALA A 95 7.35 1.24 -13.50
CA ALA A 95 7.55 2.52 -14.21
C ALA A 95 6.55 2.73 -15.34
N ASP A 96 6.11 1.65 -15.98
CA ASP A 96 5.18 1.65 -17.11
C ASP A 96 3.73 1.32 -16.69
N ASP A 97 3.39 1.56 -15.42
CA ASP A 97 2.02 1.38 -14.94
C ASP A 97 1.09 2.48 -15.45
N PHE A 98 0.26 2.13 -16.44
CA PHE A 98 -0.74 3.05 -17.05
C PHE A 98 -2.07 3.06 -16.31
N LEU A 99 -2.32 2.14 -15.39
CA LEU A 99 -3.56 2.09 -14.59
C LEU A 99 -3.46 2.99 -13.37
N ILE A 100 -2.36 2.86 -12.62
CA ILE A 100 -2.03 3.70 -11.48
C ILE A 100 -0.64 4.27 -11.74
N SER A 101 -0.54 5.57 -11.93
CA SER A 101 0.72 6.22 -12.26
C SER A 101 1.79 5.97 -11.17
N PRO A 102 3.07 5.72 -11.53
CA PRO A 102 4.15 5.63 -10.54
C PRO A 102 4.34 6.92 -9.73
N HIS A 103 3.76 8.03 -10.16
CA HIS A 103 3.67 9.25 -9.36
C HIS A 103 2.91 9.03 -8.04
N GLU A 104 1.90 8.17 -8.03
CA GLU A 104 1.14 7.82 -6.83
C GLU A 104 2.02 7.11 -5.77
N ALA A 105 2.95 6.27 -6.23
CA ALA A 105 3.92 5.63 -5.33
C ALA A 105 4.87 6.66 -4.70
N LYS A 106 5.31 7.65 -5.46
CA LYS A 106 6.14 8.76 -4.96
C LYS A 106 5.39 9.61 -3.95
N LEU A 107 4.13 9.95 -4.23
CA LEU A 107 3.27 10.69 -3.29
C LEU A 107 3.09 9.92 -1.98
N ASN A 108 2.85 8.62 -2.05
CA ASN A 108 2.76 7.77 -0.87
C ASN A 108 4.08 7.75 -0.10
N PHE A 109 5.20 7.60 -0.79
CA PHE A 109 6.53 7.60 -0.17
C PHE A 109 6.84 8.91 0.55
N ASP A 110 6.59 10.05 -0.11
CA ASP A 110 6.86 11.38 0.45
C ASP A 110 6.02 11.65 1.69
N ASN A 111 4.75 11.23 1.68
CA ASN A 111 3.81 11.40 2.80
C ASN A 111 4.00 10.38 3.93
N ALA A 112 4.73 9.28 3.71
CA ALA A 112 4.82 8.20 4.69
C ALA A 112 5.44 8.62 6.02
N GLY A 113 4.72 8.32 7.12
CA GLY A 113 5.16 8.60 8.48
C GLY A 113 6.12 7.57 9.07
N SER A 114 6.42 6.49 8.34
CA SER A 114 7.44 5.50 8.70
C SER A 114 8.84 6.11 8.64
N LYS A 115 9.67 5.85 9.65
CA LYS A 115 11.08 6.24 9.67
C LYS A 115 11.96 5.31 8.83
N ILE A 116 11.53 4.07 8.62
CA ILE A 116 12.20 3.06 7.81
C ILE A 116 11.31 2.84 6.60
N LYS A 117 11.64 3.47 5.48
CA LYS A 117 10.85 3.37 4.25
C LYS A 117 11.73 3.22 3.03
N HIS A 118 11.28 2.40 2.09
CA HIS A 118 11.94 2.17 0.80
C HIS A 118 10.95 2.27 -0.34
N LEU A 119 11.36 2.88 -1.45
CA LEU A 119 10.62 2.97 -2.70
C LEU A 119 11.43 2.28 -3.80
N GLU A 120 10.83 1.31 -4.46
CA GLU A 120 11.40 0.61 -5.62
C GLU A 120 10.51 0.85 -6.85
N ILE A 121 11.05 1.52 -7.85
CA ILE A 121 10.40 1.68 -9.16
C ILE A 121 11.07 0.73 -10.14
N LEU A 122 10.29 -0.18 -10.72
CA LEU A 122 10.78 -1.23 -11.61
C LEU A 122 10.60 -0.80 -13.07
N GLU A 123 11.73 -0.57 -13.77
CA GLU A 123 11.73 -0.16 -15.17
C GLU A 123 11.19 -1.29 -16.09
N GLY A 124 10.44 -0.90 -17.12
CA GLY A 124 9.85 -1.84 -18.07
C GLY A 124 8.72 -2.70 -17.51
N VAL A 125 8.13 -2.30 -16.39
CA VAL A 125 7.11 -3.06 -15.67
C VAL A 125 5.80 -2.29 -15.63
N GLY A 126 4.73 -2.94 -16.07
CA GLY A 126 3.35 -2.44 -15.99
C GLY A 126 2.67 -2.82 -14.67
N HIS A 127 1.35 -2.58 -14.63
CA HIS A 127 0.55 -2.81 -13.42
C HIS A 127 0.52 -4.28 -12.95
N ASN A 128 0.60 -5.23 -13.87
CA ASN A 128 0.40 -6.66 -13.60
C ASN A 128 1.67 -7.51 -13.70
N ASP A 129 2.81 -6.91 -14.07
CA ASP A 129 3.97 -7.66 -14.54
C ASP A 129 5.10 -7.73 -13.51
N MET A 130 4.88 -7.16 -12.32
CA MET A 130 5.92 -6.99 -11.30
C MET A 130 6.58 -8.31 -10.89
N MET A 131 5.78 -9.37 -10.73
CA MET A 131 6.26 -10.71 -10.39
C MET A 131 7.12 -11.38 -11.48
N MET A 132 7.14 -10.83 -12.68
CA MET A 132 8.00 -11.33 -13.77
C MET A 132 9.45 -10.85 -13.63
N GLN A 133 9.72 -9.92 -12.73
CA GLN A 133 11.05 -9.37 -12.49
C GLN A 133 11.76 -10.05 -11.33
N HIS A 134 13.00 -10.47 -11.55
CA HIS A 134 13.79 -11.08 -10.47
C HIS A 134 14.04 -10.11 -9.30
N SER A 135 14.23 -8.82 -9.60
CA SER A 135 14.41 -7.76 -8.59
C SER A 135 13.24 -7.62 -7.64
N TYR A 136 12.00 -7.92 -8.07
CA TYR A 136 10.82 -7.92 -7.23
C TYR A 136 10.98 -8.84 -6.01
N PHE A 137 11.33 -10.11 -6.25
CA PHE A 137 11.50 -11.08 -5.17
C PHE A 137 12.71 -10.78 -4.30
N THR A 138 13.79 -10.29 -4.90
CA THR A 138 15.00 -9.90 -4.17
C THR A 138 14.72 -8.75 -3.21
N THR A 139 13.96 -7.74 -3.65
CA THR A 139 13.57 -6.59 -2.85
C THR A 139 12.62 -6.99 -1.72
N LEU A 140 11.60 -7.81 -2.01
CA LEU A 140 10.70 -8.36 -0.98
C LEU A 140 11.47 -9.17 0.06
N LYS A 141 12.35 -10.07 -0.38
CA LYS A 141 13.16 -10.87 0.55
C LYS A 141 14.00 -9.99 1.46
N ARG A 142 14.71 -9.02 0.91
CA ARG A 142 15.54 -8.07 1.69
C ARG A 142 14.70 -7.32 2.72
N PHE A 143 13.51 -6.89 2.34
CA PHE A 143 12.59 -6.22 3.24
C PHE A 143 12.14 -7.13 4.38
N PHE A 144 11.70 -8.35 4.09
CA PHE A 144 11.26 -9.31 5.12
C PHE A 144 12.38 -9.73 6.05
N ASP A 145 13.59 -9.90 5.53
CA ASP A 145 14.78 -10.22 6.36
C ASP A 145 15.14 -9.07 7.32
N SER A 146 14.73 -7.84 7.02
CA SER A 146 14.99 -6.64 7.84
C SER A 146 13.96 -6.40 8.96
N LEU A 147 12.81 -7.08 8.93
CA LEU A 147 11.77 -7.01 9.97
C LEU A 147 12.17 -7.88 11.19
#